data_b22469a9528811b94a32ab43dd07e1ed
#
_entry.id   b22469a9528811b94a32ab43dd07e1ed
#
_cell.length_a   1.000
_cell.length_b   1.000
_cell.length_c   1.000
_cell.angle_alpha   90.00
_cell.angle_beta   90.00
_cell.angle_gamma   90.00
#
_symmetry.space_group_name_H-M   'P 1'
#
loop_
_entity.id
_entity.type
_entity.pdbx_description
1 polymer ?
#
loop_
_entity_poly.entity_id
_entity_poly.type
_entity_poly.pdbx_seq_one_letter_code
_entity_poly.pdbx_strand_id
1 'polypeptide(L)'
;MNRLPIRLRLTLVFALAMAVVLLLAGWLVYARVSHSLSNALDQQLRSRAQDVSALVRREGTLRSTGGTLVEHGESFAQLLSANGTVLDATTRRDRTPLLPPRDFSRALRSPMFLNRGSAPELDEPARLLAVPVQRGSSRLVLVVGATRENRAETLRSLRNAFLIGGPLALLLAAFGGYGLAGAALRPIEAMRRRAADISASSLDDRLPVPPSRDEVSRLGETLNEMLTRIGDGLARERRFVADASHELRTPLALIKTELELALRRSRSTEELEAAIRGAAEDTERLSRIANDLLLLARAEQGRVPLRSEPVDVADVFETVAGRFRSRADSERRDLSAAASDPLVVSADRSLLEQALANMVDNAFTHGAGRVSLTTEQRNGSTELHVLDEGKGFPADFLHHAFERFSRAQKTTADGSGLGLAIVETIAEAHGWEARAANAPGGGTDVWLALTVER
;
A
#
# COMPACT_ATOMS: atom_id res chain seq x y z
N MET A 1 9.48 -2.34 22.45
CA MET A 1 9.61 -1.39 21.31
C MET A 1 8.28 -1.08 20.59
N ASN A 2 7.20 -1.85 20.75
CA ASN A 2 5.93 -1.65 20.00
C ASN A 2 5.05 -0.45 20.45
N ARG A 3 5.40 0.26 21.53
CA ARG A 3 4.59 1.39 22.05
C ARG A 3 5.13 2.78 21.69
N LEU A 4 6.29 2.85 21.01
CA LEU A 4 6.88 4.14 20.64
C LEU A 4 6.31 4.65 19.31
N PRO A 5 6.09 5.97 19.16
CA PRO A 5 5.67 6.58 17.89
C PRO A 5 6.64 6.23 16.76
N ILE A 6 6.11 6.03 15.54
CA ILE A 6 6.90 5.66 14.36
C ILE A 6 8.07 6.63 14.15
N ARG A 7 7.85 7.92 14.36
CA ARG A 7 8.89 8.96 14.25
C ARG A 7 10.09 8.65 15.15
N LEU A 8 9.82 8.34 16.42
CA LEU A 8 10.87 8.07 17.40
C LEU A 8 11.63 6.76 17.08
N ARG A 9 10.91 5.72 16.62
CA ARG A 9 11.54 4.46 16.20
C ARG A 9 12.47 4.67 15.01
N LEU A 10 12.01 5.41 14.00
CA LEU A 10 12.81 5.69 12.80
C LEU A 10 14.06 6.51 13.15
N THR A 11 13.91 7.53 14.01
CA THR A 11 15.03 8.35 14.49
C THR A 11 16.04 7.53 15.29
N LEU A 12 15.58 6.63 16.17
CA LEU A 12 16.47 5.78 16.96
C LEU A 12 17.25 4.79 16.09
N VAL A 13 16.60 4.17 15.10
CA VAL A 13 17.28 3.26 14.16
C VAL A 13 18.31 4.04 13.33
N PHE A 14 17.96 5.21 12.84
CA PHE A 14 18.87 6.06 12.10
C PHE A 14 20.05 6.53 12.96
N ALA A 15 19.79 6.98 14.19
CA ALA A 15 20.82 7.41 15.13
C ALA A 15 21.77 6.25 15.49
N LEU A 16 21.25 5.04 15.69
CA LEU A 16 22.06 3.84 15.94
C LEU A 16 22.96 3.50 14.73
N ALA A 17 22.37 3.50 13.53
CA ALA A 17 23.15 3.25 12.31
C ALA A 17 24.26 4.30 12.13
N MET A 18 23.93 5.58 12.34
CA MET A 18 24.89 6.68 12.26
C MET A 18 26.00 6.56 13.33
N ALA A 19 25.66 6.16 14.56
CA ALA A 19 26.63 5.92 15.63
C ALA A 19 27.61 4.81 15.23
N VAL A 20 27.14 3.70 14.67
CA VAL A 20 28.00 2.62 14.17
C VAL A 20 28.93 3.11 13.08
N VAL A 21 28.42 3.88 12.12
CA VAL A 21 29.25 4.45 11.03
C VAL A 21 30.33 5.40 11.58
N LEU A 22 29.97 6.29 12.50
CA LEU A 22 30.91 7.22 13.13
C LEU A 22 31.98 6.50 13.95
N LEU A 23 31.61 5.45 14.69
CA LEU A 23 32.57 4.64 15.44
C LEU A 23 33.54 3.90 14.53
N LEU A 24 33.03 3.29 13.45
CA LEU A 24 33.87 2.60 12.47
C LEU A 24 34.82 3.58 11.74
N ALA A 25 34.32 4.71 11.31
CA ALA A 25 35.10 5.75 10.65
C ALA A 25 36.17 6.31 11.60
N GLY A 26 35.82 6.62 12.85
CA GLY A 26 36.73 7.09 13.87
C GLY A 26 37.82 6.08 14.18
N TRP A 27 37.46 4.80 14.34
CA TRP A 27 38.41 3.71 14.53
C TRP A 27 39.37 3.57 13.34
N LEU A 28 38.86 3.60 12.12
CA LEU A 28 39.66 3.47 10.89
C LEU A 28 40.64 4.63 10.74
N VAL A 29 40.18 5.87 10.96
CA VAL A 29 41.04 7.06 10.91
C VAL A 29 42.11 6.97 12.01
N TYR A 30 41.74 6.65 13.24
CA TYR A 30 42.67 6.49 14.34
C TYR A 30 43.73 5.42 14.05
N ALA A 31 43.33 4.24 13.57
CA ALA A 31 44.23 3.16 13.23
C ALA A 31 45.21 3.57 12.10
N ARG A 32 44.68 4.22 11.04
CA ARG A 32 45.49 4.65 9.91
C ARG A 32 46.49 5.74 10.31
N VAL A 33 46.07 6.75 11.07
CA VAL A 33 46.96 7.83 11.55
C VAL A 33 48.03 7.27 12.49
N SER A 34 47.62 6.38 13.42
CA SER A 34 48.57 5.73 14.33
C SER A 34 49.63 4.91 13.58
N HIS A 35 49.23 4.20 12.53
CA HIS A 35 50.14 3.42 11.68
C HIS A 35 51.07 4.33 10.84
N SER A 36 50.52 5.38 10.24
CA SER A 36 51.25 6.34 9.44
C SER A 36 52.34 7.06 10.26
N LEU A 37 51.97 7.55 11.47
CA LEU A 37 52.94 8.20 12.39
C LEU A 37 54.02 7.24 12.82
N SER A 38 53.72 5.95 13.05
CA SER A 38 54.75 4.95 13.43
C SER A 38 55.75 4.75 12.26
N ASN A 39 55.26 4.59 11.05
CA ASN A 39 56.07 4.37 9.87
C ASN A 39 56.97 5.61 9.56
N ALA A 40 56.40 6.81 9.72
CA ALA A 40 57.15 8.05 9.54
C ALA A 40 58.30 8.17 10.54
N LEU A 41 58.05 7.84 11.83
CA LEU A 41 59.09 7.84 12.85
C LEU A 41 60.21 6.82 12.57
N ASP A 42 59.83 5.60 12.16
CA ASP A 42 60.80 4.56 11.80
C ASP A 42 61.66 4.96 10.58
N GLN A 43 61.05 5.62 9.60
CA GLN A 43 61.77 6.12 8.43
C GLN A 43 62.72 7.28 8.78
N GLN A 44 62.26 8.20 9.62
CA GLN A 44 63.09 9.29 10.15
C GLN A 44 64.30 8.76 10.93
N LEU A 45 64.11 7.76 11.81
CA LEU A 45 65.21 7.14 12.54
C LEU A 45 66.20 6.43 11.63
N ARG A 46 65.75 5.77 10.53
CA ARG A 46 66.64 5.14 9.54
C ARG A 46 67.46 6.17 8.78
N SER A 47 66.83 7.25 8.28
CA SER A 47 67.56 8.31 7.59
C SER A 47 68.63 8.92 8.51
N ARG A 48 68.27 9.30 9.76
CA ARG A 48 69.19 9.86 10.71
C ARG A 48 70.36 8.89 11.09
N ALA A 49 70.03 7.60 11.26
CA ALA A 49 71.05 6.60 11.53
C ALA A 49 72.07 6.46 10.37
N GLN A 50 71.60 6.60 9.13
CA GLN A 50 72.48 6.61 7.95
C GLN A 50 73.37 7.84 7.94
N ASP A 51 72.83 9.03 8.15
CA ASP A 51 73.57 10.28 8.19
C ASP A 51 74.64 10.31 9.28
N VAL A 52 74.21 9.97 10.49
CA VAL A 52 75.11 9.93 11.64
C VAL A 52 76.17 8.83 11.50
N SER A 53 75.80 7.66 10.96
CA SER A 53 76.77 6.58 10.71
C SER A 53 77.83 6.96 9.68
N ALA A 54 77.49 7.74 8.66
CA ALA A 54 78.42 8.28 7.66
C ALA A 54 79.44 9.24 8.35
N LEU A 55 78.95 10.10 9.23
CA LEU A 55 79.79 11.06 9.97
C LEU A 55 80.71 10.31 10.93
N VAL A 56 80.25 9.37 11.69
CA VAL A 56 81.10 8.56 12.61
C VAL A 56 82.18 7.83 11.85
N ARG A 57 81.98 7.40 10.63
CA ARG A 57 83.04 6.78 9.79
C ARG A 57 84.06 7.76 9.30
N ARG A 58 83.69 9.03 9.08
CA ARG A 58 84.60 10.07 8.58
C ARG A 58 85.39 10.76 9.70
N GLU A 59 84.70 11.23 10.73
CA GLU A 59 85.26 12.13 11.76
C GLU A 59 85.49 11.48 13.13
N GLY A 60 84.87 10.35 13.34
CA GLY A 60 85.09 9.54 14.55
C GLY A 60 84.39 10.00 15.81
N THR A 61 83.71 11.13 15.78
CA THR A 61 83.00 11.68 16.96
C THR A 61 81.62 12.21 16.56
N LEU A 62 80.69 12.19 17.55
CA LEU A 62 79.35 12.81 17.39
C LEU A 62 79.40 14.32 17.67
N ARG A 63 80.52 14.85 18.21
CA ARG A 63 80.68 16.28 18.63
C ARG A 63 80.71 17.28 17.53
N SER A 64 81.19 16.91 16.36
CA SER A 64 81.16 17.81 15.18
C SER A 64 79.72 18.04 14.63
N THR A 65 78.79 17.22 15.02
CA THR A 65 77.36 17.26 14.61
C THR A 65 76.49 18.17 15.52
N GLY A 66 77.12 18.78 16.56
CA GLY A 66 76.42 19.46 17.66
C GLY A 66 75.62 20.73 17.34
N GLY A 67 75.42 21.08 16.07
CA GLY A 67 74.65 22.27 15.74
C GLY A 67 73.68 22.17 14.60
N THR A 68 73.78 21.17 13.73
CA THR A 68 72.95 21.18 12.47
C THR A 68 72.13 19.94 12.20
N LEU A 69 72.38 18.80 12.89
CA LEU A 69 71.71 17.55 12.59
C LEU A 69 70.78 17.03 13.71
N VAL A 70 70.80 17.70 14.88
CA VAL A 70 69.98 17.30 16.02
C VAL A 70 69.20 18.50 16.55
N GLU A 71 67.93 18.60 16.23
CA GLU A 71 67.02 19.53 16.91
C GLU A 71 67.06 19.27 18.41
N HIS A 72 67.38 20.31 19.17
CA HIS A 72 67.52 20.19 20.64
C HIS A 72 66.18 19.75 21.27
N GLY A 73 66.18 18.61 21.88
CA GLY A 73 65.07 18.08 22.69
C GLY A 73 64.30 16.90 22.13
N GLU A 74 64.19 16.73 20.79
CA GLU A 74 63.32 15.70 20.19
C GLU A 74 64.09 14.44 19.73
N SER A 75 65.38 14.51 19.54
CA SER A 75 66.17 13.39 19.04
C SER A 75 67.59 13.39 19.63
N PHE A 76 68.13 12.21 19.81
CA PHE A 76 69.44 11.99 20.40
C PHE A 76 70.15 10.84 19.70
N ALA A 77 71.51 10.82 19.84
CA ALA A 77 72.33 9.73 19.35
C ALA A 77 73.39 9.36 20.40
N GLN A 78 73.68 8.09 20.51
CA GLN A 78 74.73 7.52 21.39
C GLN A 78 75.62 6.58 20.57
N LEU A 79 76.95 6.69 20.75
CA LEU A 79 77.88 5.75 20.19
C LEU A 79 78.45 4.85 21.29
N LEU A 80 78.21 3.54 21.15
CA LEU A 80 78.62 2.53 22.13
C LEU A 80 79.80 1.73 21.59
N SER A 81 80.75 1.43 22.47
CA SER A 81 81.89 0.53 22.20
C SER A 81 81.43 -0.93 22.08
N ALA A 82 82.30 -1.84 21.64
CA ALA A 82 82.05 -3.27 21.58
C ALA A 82 81.72 -3.89 22.97
N ASN A 83 82.08 -3.22 24.06
CA ASN A 83 81.80 -3.63 25.45
C ASN A 83 80.56 -2.96 26.05
N GLY A 84 79.80 -2.20 25.26
CA GLY A 84 78.60 -1.51 25.72
C GLY A 84 78.85 -0.19 26.46
N THR A 85 80.09 0.29 26.57
CA THR A 85 80.40 1.59 27.16
C THR A 85 80.11 2.74 26.19
N VAL A 86 79.57 3.84 26.72
CA VAL A 86 79.30 5.05 25.91
C VAL A 86 80.60 5.75 25.54
N LEU A 87 80.92 5.81 24.27
CA LEU A 87 82.10 6.53 23.76
C LEU A 87 81.79 8.00 23.49
N ASP A 88 80.58 8.28 22.93
CA ASP A 88 80.18 9.63 22.65
C ASP A 88 78.64 9.72 22.63
N ALA A 89 78.09 10.90 22.92
CA ALA A 89 76.65 11.15 22.93
C ALA A 89 76.35 12.61 22.53
N THR A 90 75.23 12.82 21.90
CA THR A 90 74.79 14.18 21.48
C THR A 90 74.36 15.01 22.70
N THR A 91 73.93 14.40 23.77
CA THR A 91 73.52 15.07 25.00
C THR A 91 74.60 14.87 26.10
N ARG A 92 75.07 15.95 26.66
CA ARG A 92 76.20 15.93 27.66
C ARG A 92 75.89 15.19 28.96
N ARG A 93 74.65 14.81 29.22
CA ARG A 93 74.20 14.19 30.49
C ARG A 93 74.30 12.67 30.53
N ASP A 94 74.45 11.98 29.38
CA ASP A 94 74.21 10.55 29.32
C ASP A 94 75.52 9.74 29.13
N ARG A 95 76.09 9.33 30.21
CA ARG A 95 77.11 8.26 30.24
C ARG A 95 76.55 6.86 30.43
N THR A 96 75.20 6.73 30.59
CA THR A 96 74.51 5.44 30.72
C THR A 96 74.02 4.93 29.35
N PRO A 97 74.26 3.65 29.04
CA PRO A 97 73.81 3.10 27.74
C PRO A 97 72.32 3.09 27.62
N LEU A 98 71.79 3.67 26.57
CA LEU A 98 70.37 3.63 26.24
C LEU A 98 69.90 2.25 25.76
N LEU A 99 70.85 1.43 25.29
CA LEU A 99 70.58 0.07 24.85
C LEU A 99 70.68 -0.91 26.04
N PRO A 100 69.67 -1.72 26.33
CA PRO A 100 69.75 -2.75 27.40
C PRO A 100 70.84 -3.76 27.10
N PRO A 101 71.55 -4.27 28.13
CA PRO A 101 72.67 -5.24 27.97
C PRO A 101 72.25 -6.50 27.19
N ARG A 102 71.03 -6.95 27.35
CA ARG A 102 70.48 -8.12 26.65
C ARG A 102 70.35 -7.94 25.13
N ASP A 103 70.16 -6.74 24.67
CA ASP A 103 69.94 -6.41 23.25
C ASP A 103 71.22 -6.03 22.52
N PHE A 104 72.34 -5.81 23.27
CA PHE A 104 73.58 -5.32 22.71
C PHE A 104 74.22 -6.29 21.73
N SER A 105 74.30 -7.57 22.06
CA SER A 105 74.89 -8.60 21.21
C SER A 105 74.12 -8.74 19.84
N ARG A 106 72.85 -8.46 19.87
CA ARG A 106 72.01 -8.45 18.64
C ARG A 106 72.24 -7.18 17.83
N ALA A 107 72.31 -6.05 18.48
CA ALA A 107 72.58 -4.74 17.82
C ALA A 107 73.95 -4.69 17.16
N LEU A 108 74.95 -5.44 17.65
CA LEU A 108 76.24 -5.59 16.99
C LEU A 108 76.21 -6.38 15.67
N ARG A 109 75.13 -7.17 15.44
CA ARG A 109 75.01 -8.05 14.29
C ARG A 109 74.03 -7.50 13.22
N SER A 110 72.95 -6.84 13.66
CA SER A 110 71.90 -6.35 12.76
C SER A 110 71.19 -5.12 13.33
N PRO A 111 70.70 -4.21 12.45
CA PRO A 111 69.86 -3.10 12.87
C PRO A 111 68.60 -3.59 13.62
N MET A 112 68.25 -2.92 14.73
CA MET A 112 67.08 -3.27 15.49
C MET A 112 66.38 -2.04 16.06
N PHE A 113 65.01 -2.08 16.03
CA PHE A 113 64.19 -1.07 16.67
C PHE A 113 63.80 -1.54 18.08
N LEU A 114 63.84 -0.60 19.04
CA LEU A 114 63.38 -0.83 20.41
C LEU A 114 62.46 0.33 20.81
N ASN A 115 61.44 0.01 21.63
CA ASN A 115 60.70 1.01 22.37
C ASN A 115 61.25 1.05 23.81
N ARG A 116 61.64 2.22 24.27
CA ARG A 116 62.02 2.44 25.65
C ARG A 116 61.02 3.37 26.33
N GLY A 117 60.53 2.96 27.52
CA GLY A 117 59.77 3.85 28.38
C GLY A 117 60.67 4.98 28.93
N SER A 118 60.08 5.88 29.73
CA SER A 118 60.91 6.90 30.39
C SER A 118 62.03 6.25 31.19
N ALA A 119 63.21 6.73 30.98
CA ALA A 119 64.41 6.32 31.72
C ALA A 119 64.92 7.57 32.44
N PRO A 120 65.79 7.42 33.50
CA PRO A 120 66.32 8.59 34.21
C PRO A 120 66.98 9.64 33.33
N GLU A 121 67.33 9.25 32.12
CA GLU A 121 68.00 10.08 31.13
C GLU A 121 67.11 10.55 30.00
N LEU A 122 65.86 10.04 29.93
CA LEU A 122 64.85 10.37 28.96
C LEU A 122 63.57 10.67 29.72
N ASP A 123 63.21 11.92 29.80
CA ASP A 123 61.97 12.39 30.45
C ASP A 123 60.70 11.77 29.82
N GLU A 124 60.84 11.24 28.58
CA GLU A 124 59.73 10.77 27.75
C GLU A 124 59.99 9.40 27.12
N PRO A 125 58.94 8.65 26.80
CA PRO A 125 59.05 7.41 26.04
C PRO A 125 59.65 7.66 24.66
N ALA A 126 60.71 6.91 24.34
CA ALA A 126 61.42 7.04 23.07
C ALA A 126 61.38 5.76 22.24
N ARG A 127 61.48 5.93 20.92
CA ARG A 127 61.76 4.86 19.98
C ARG A 127 63.24 4.96 19.57
N LEU A 128 63.94 3.83 19.70
CA LEU A 128 65.37 3.70 19.43
C LEU A 128 65.60 2.85 18.19
N LEU A 129 66.60 3.22 17.39
CA LEU A 129 67.17 2.38 16.34
C LEU A 129 68.69 2.19 16.66
N ALA A 130 69.03 0.95 16.95
CA ALA A 130 70.44 0.57 17.11
C ALA A 130 70.99 -0.01 15.78
N VAL A 131 72.13 0.53 15.31
CA VAL A 131 72.76 0.14 14.03
C VAL A 131 74.22 -0.20 14.29
N PRO A 132 74.72 -1.33 13.78
CA PRO A 132 76.15 -1.62 13.84
C PRO A 132 76.93 -0.67 12.89
N VAL A 133 78.01 -0.06 13.44
CA VAL A 133 78.91 0.83 12.67
C VAL A 133 80.31 0.30 12.82
N GLN A 134 81.05 0.22 11.70
CA GLN A 134 82.46 -0.18 11.69
C GLN A 134 83.33 1.07 11.56
N ARG A 135 84.34 1.20 12.46
CA ARG A 135 85.33 2.23 12.45
C ARG A 135 86.74 1.60 12.52
N GLY A 136 87.45 1.56 11.39
CA GLY A 136 88.69 0.80 11.27
C GLY A 136 88.46 -0.65 11.61
N SER A 137 89.20 -1.22 12.56
CA SER A 137 89.07 -2.58 13.08
C SER A 137 88.01 -2.75 14.21
N SER A 138 87.47 -1.65 14.73
CA SER A 138 86.53 -1.66 15.88
C SER A 138 85.07 -1.70 15.41
N ARG A 139 84.27 -2.63 15.99
CA ARG A 139 82.81 -2.68 15.84
C ARG A 139 82.17 -1.84 16.92
N LEU A 140 81.33 -0.92 16.54
CA LEU A 140 80.58 -0.01 17.41
C LEU A 140 79.10 -0.15 17.16
N VAL A 141 78.29 0.30 18.11
CA VAL A 141 76.83 0.38 17.95
C VAL A 141 76.43 1.85 18.05
N LEU A 142 75.83 2.35 16.99
CA LEU A 142 75.16 3.66 16.97
C LEU A 142 73.69 3.48 17.39
N VAL A 143 73.27 4.15 18.44
CA VAL A 143 71.85 4.21 18.86
C VAL A 143 71.33 5.60 18.55
N VAL A 144 70.33 5.67 17.72
CA VAL A 144 69.59 6.90 17.41
C VAL A 144 68.19 6.78 18.00
N GLY A 145 67.75 7.82 18.67
CA GLY A 145 66.42 7.84 19.27
C GLY A 145 65.63 9.10 18.96
N ALA A 146 64.32 8.98 19.04
CA ALA A 146 63.40 10.12 18.98
C ALA A 146 62.25 9.93 19.97
N THR A 147 61.75 11.03 20.50
CA THR A 147 60.61 11.01 21.47
C THR A 147 59.34 10.62 20.75
N ARG A 148 58.44 10.04 21.53
CA ARG A 148 57.08 9.65 21.04
C ARG A 148 56.02 10.64 21.48
N GLU A 149 56.36 11.77 22.06
CA GLU A 149 55.44 12.75 22.64
C GLU A 149 54.55 13.37 21.57
N ASN A 150 55.09 13.92 20.48
CA ASN A 150 54.35 14.50 19.37
C ASN A 150 53.31 13.52 18.78
N ARG A 151 53.68 12.23 18.73
CA ARG A 151 52.73 11.18 18.32
C ARG A 151 51.59 11.01 19.35
N ALA A 152 51.91 10.96 20.63
CA ALA A 152 50.93 10.80 21.68
C ALA A 152 49.98 12.00 21.77
N GLU A 153 50.52 13.21 21.56
CA GLU A 153 49.72 14.44 21.53
C GLU A 153 48.79 14.49 20.33
N THR A 154 49.26 14.17 19.14
CA THR A 154 48.44 14.08 17.94
C THR A 154 47.31 13.09 18.10
N LEU A 155 47.58 11.91 18.60
CA LEU A 155 46.55 10.88 18.84
C LEU A 155 45.57 11.27 19.95
N ARG A 156 46.03 12.01 21.00
CA ARG A 156 45.13 12.56 22.03
C ARG A 156 44.22 13.62 21.48
N SER A 157 44.77 14.55 20.66
CA SER A 157 44.00 15.59 20.01
C SER A 157 42.92 14.99 19.06
N LEU A 158 43.34 14.01 18.25
CA LEU A 158 42.39 13.27 17.37
C LEU A 158 41.29 12.57 18.16
N ARG A 159 41.64 11.87 19.25
CA ARG A 159 40.66 11.22 20.13
C ARG A 159 39.69 12.22 20.74
N ASN A 160 40.20 13.36 21.23
CA ASN A 160 39.35 14.40 21.82
C ASN A 160 38.43 15.04 20.78
N ALA A 161 38.90 15.23 19.54
CA ALA A 161 38.07 15.70 18.44
C ALA A 161 36.91 14.73 18.15
N PHE A 162 37.16 13.42 18.16
CA PHE A 162 36.09 12.41 17.98
C PHE A 162 35.16 12.31 19.20
N LEU A 163 35.67 12.46 20.41
CA LEU A 163 34.84 12.42 21.64
C LEU A 163 33.87 13.60 21.75
N ILE A 164 34.20 14.76 21.18
CA ILE A 164 33.35 15.95 21.16
C ILE A 164 32.54 16.01 19.88
N GLY A 165 33.19 15.87 18.73
CA GLY A 165 32.57 15.98 17.41
C GLY A 165 31.62 14.84 17.09
N GLY A 166 31.91 13.62 17.53
CA GLY A 166 31.07 12.47 17.31
C GLY A 166 29.65 12.59 17.93
N PRO A 167 29.54 12.83 19.23
CA PRO A 167 28.24 13.06 19.88
C PRO A 167 27.49 14.27 19.31
N LEU A 168 28.19 15.37 19.00
CA LEU A 168 27.57 16.55 18.39
C LEU A 168 26.98 16.22 17.00
N ALA A 169 27.75 15.54 16.15
CA ALA A 169 27.26 15.09 14.84
C ALA A 169 26.07 14.15 14.96
N LEU A 170 26.10 13.22 15.94
CA LEU A 170 25.01 12.30 16.22
C LEU A 170 23.75 13.03 16.66
N LEU A 171 23.87 14.03 17.55
CA LEU A 171 22.74 14.84 17.99
C LEU A 171 22.13 15.64 16.84
N LEU A 172 22.95 16.26 15.98
CA LEU A 172 22.48 17.00 14.82
C LEU A 172 21.78 16.07 13.82
N ALA A 173 22.34 14.88 13.56
CA ALA A 173 21.73 13.87 12.69
C ALA A 173 20.40 13.35 13.27
N ALA A 174 20.33 13.11 14.57
CA ALA A 174 19.11 12.68 15.24
C ALA A 174 18.02 13.77 15.18
N PHE A 175 18.37 15.02 15.43
CA PHE A 175 17.45 16.14 15.35
C PHE A 175 16.93 16.37 13.94
N GLY A 176 17.84 16.38 12.95
CA GLY A 176 17.47 16.49 11.54
C GLY A 176 16.59 15.32 11.07
N GLY A 177 16.95 14.08 11.44
CA GLY A 177 16.17 12.89 11.14
C GLY A 177 14.76 12.90 11.77
N TYR A 178 14.63 13.40 13.00
CA TYR A 178 13.33 13.58 13.65
C TYR A 178 12.46 14.61 12.92
N GLY A 179 13.04 15.73 12.50
CA GLY A 179 12.35 16.76 11.73
C GLY A 179 11.86 16.26 10.37
N LEU A 180 12.74 15.58 9.63
CA LEU A 180 12.43 14.98 8.32
C LEU A 180 11.34 13.91 8.44
N ALA A 181 11.46 12.99 9.40
CA ALA A 181 10.42 11.98 9.66
C ALA A 181 9.09 12.63 10.02
N GLY A 182 9.12 13.73 10.80
CA GLY A 182 7.94 14.51 11.13
C GLY A 182 7.26 15.15 9.92
N ALA A 183 8.04 15.72 9.01
CA ALA A 183 7.54 16.32 7.77
C ALA A 183 6.95 15.28 6.82
N ALA A 184 7.65 14.15 6.63
CA ALA A 184 7.20 13.06 5.76
C ALA A 184 5.90 12.38 6.24
N LEU A 185 5.67 12.31 7.56
CA LEU A 185 4.48 11.68 8.14
C LEU A 185 3.30 12.66 8.38
N ARG A 186 3.48 13.96 8.18
CA ARG A 186 2.39 14.95 8.31
C ARG A 186 1.18 14.68 7.43
N PRO A 187 1.34 14.36 6.13
CA PRO A 187 0.20 14.08 5.26
C PRO A 187 -0.61 12.87 5.73
N ILE A 188 0.05 11.80 6.15
CA ILE A 188 -0.60 10.59 6.68
C ILE A 188 -1.43 10.91 7.93
N GLU A 189 -0.89 11.73 8.83
CA GLU A 189 -1.62 12.13 10.04
C GLU A 189 -2.82 13.04 9.70
N ALA A 190 -2.72 13.89 8.67
CA ALA A 190 -3.83 14.70 8.17
C ALA A 190 -4.94 13.82 7.57
N MET A 191 -4.57 12.83 6.73
CA MET A 191 -5.52 11.84 6.20
C MET A 191 -6.20 11.04 7.32
N ARG A 192 -5.43 10.57 8.31
CA ARG A 192 -5.95 9.81 9.45
C ARG A 192 -6.99 10.59 10.24
N ARG A 193 -6.72 11.86 10.52
CA ARG A 193 -7.66 12.75 11.23
C ARG A 193 -8.92 12.94 10.41
N ARG A 194 -8.79 13.29 9.13
CA ARG A 194 -9.95 13.49 8.27
C ARG A 194 -10.77 12.21 8.13
N ALA A 195 -10.11 11.04 7.96
CA ALA A 195 -10.80 9.75 7.92
C ALA A 195 -11.58 9.42 9.20
N ALA A 196 -11.08 9.87 10.36
CA ALA A 196 -11.78 9.66 11.63
C ALA A 196 -13.04 10.54 11.76
N ASP A 197 -13.11 11.66 11.05
CA ASP A 197 -14.25 12.58 11.05
C ASP A 197 -15.31 12.18 10.01
N ILE A 198 -14.96 11.34 9.02
CA ILE A 198 -15.89 10.89 8.00
C ILE A 198 -16.89 9.91 8.61
N SER A 199 -18.17 10.21 8.39
CA SER A 199 -19.33 9.40 8.81
C SER A 199 -20.23 9.08 7.61
N ALA A 200 -21.23 8.24 7.80
CA ALA A 200 -22.20 7.92 6.76
C ALA A 200 -23.00 9.15 6.23
N SER A 201 -22.99 10.26 6.96
CA SER A 201 -23.61 11.53 6.55
C SER A 201 -22.65 12.48 5.82
N SER A 202 -21.34 12.20 5.81
CA SER A 202 -20.30 13.06 5.25
C SER A 202 -19.35 12.32 4.30
N LEU A 203 -19.85 11.32 3.58
CA LEU A 203 -19.06 10.53 2.63
C LEU A 203 -18.59 11.32 1.39
N ASP A 204 -19.17 12.50 1.15
CA ASP A 204 -18.71 13.43 0.08
C ASP A 204 -17.40 14.12 0.43
N ASP A 205 -17.03 14.14 1.71
CA ASP A 205 -15.75 14.66 2.17
C ASP A 205 -14.59 13.81 1.62
N ARG A 206 -13.51 14.50 1.24
CA ARG A 206 -12.32 13.83 0.69
C ARG A 206 -11.14 13.96 1.64
N LEU A 207 -10.30 12.92 1.63
CA LEU A 207 -9.01 12.94 2.31
C LEU A 207 -8.07 13.90 1.58
N PRO A 208 -7.30 14.71 2.31
CA PRO A 208 -6.32 15.59 1.71
C PRO A 208 -5.19 14.78 1.07
N VAL A 209 -5.05 14.86 -0.25
CA VAL A 209 -3.97 14.20 -1.00
C VAL A 209 -2.82 15.21 -1.17
N PRO A 210 -1.58 14.87 -0.78
CA PRO A 210 -0.44 15.74 -1.01
C PRO A 210 -0.13 15.85 -2.51
N PRO A 211 0.42 17.00 -2.96
CA PRO A 211 0.76 17.20 -4.39
C PRO A 211 2.00 16.38 -4.85
N SER A 212 2.67 15.70 -3.92
CA SER A 212 3.77 14.78 -4.21
C SER A 212 3.23 13.55 -4.94
N ARG A 213 3.88 13.11 -6.03
CA ARG A 213 3.51 11.89 -6.77
C ARG A 213 4.20 10.66 -6.17
N ASP A 214 4.12 10.50 -4.86
CA ASP A 214 4.72 9.41 -4.08
C ASP A 214 3.69 8.35 -3.65
N GLU A 215 4.13 7.39 -2.86
CA GLU A 215 3.29 6.31 -2.35
C GLU A 215 2.17 6.83 -1.44
N VAL A 216 2.38 7.98 -0.78
CA VAL A 216 1.41 8.60 0.12
C VAL A 216 0.27 9.24 -0.68
N SER A 217 0.57 9.90 -1.80
CA SER A 217 -0.47 10.46 -2.67
C SER A 217 -1.31 9.36 -3.31
N ARG A 218 -0.68 8.27 -3.80
CA ARG A 218 -1.40 7.11 -4.36
C ARG A 218 -2.32 6.45 -3.33
N LEU A 219 -1.86 6.32 -2.08
CA LEU A 219 -2.71 5.82 -1.00
C LEU A 219 -3.93 6.71 -0.76
N GLY A 220 -3.74 8.02 -0.75
CA GLY A 220 -4.82 8.99 -0.58
C GLY A 220 -5.85 8.93 -1.71
N GLU A 221 -5.40 8.81 -2.96
CA GLU A 221 -6.26 8.64 -4.14
C GLU A 221 -7.08 7.35 -4.05
N THR A 222 -6.43 6.21 -3.76
CA THR A 222 -7.11 4.91 -3.62
C THR A 222 -8.17 4.93 -2.50
N LEU A 223 -7.86 5.58 -1.37
CA LEU A 223 -8.83 5.74 -0.27
C LEU A 223 -10.01 6.64 -0.69
N ASN A 224 -9.77 7.72 -1.45
CA ASN A 224 -10.82 8.58 -1.96
C ASN A 224 -11.72 7.84 -2.98
N GLU A 225 -11.16 7.01 -3.85
CA GLU A 225 -11.92 6.14 -4.74
C GLU A 225 -12.80 5.14 -3.96
N MET A 226 -12.25 4.55 -2.89
CA MET A 226 -13.02 3.66 -2.02
C MET A 226 -14.19 4.40 -1.35
N LEU A 227 -13.95 5.61 -0.84
CA LEU A 227 -15.01 6.46 -0.26
C LEU A 227 -16.09 6.78 -1.29
N THR A 228 -15.73 7.07 -2.54
CA THR A 228 -16.70 7.28 -3.62
C THR A 228 -17.57 6.06 -3.84
N ARG A 229 -16.97 4.86 -3.96
CA ARG A 229 -17.73 3.61 -4.15
C ARG A 229 -18.68 3.31 -2.99
N ILE A 230 -18.23 3.57 -1.74
CA ILE A 230 -19.09 3.41 -0.54
C ILE A 230 -20.24 4.43 -0.57
N GLY A 231 -19.94 5.68 -0.90
CA GLY A 231 -20.94 6.74 -1.01
C GLY A 231 -22.02 6.44 -2.04
N ASP A 232 -21.61 6.02 -3.24
CA ASP A 232 -22.53 5.62 -4.32
C ASP A 232 -23.38 4.40 -3.92
N GLY A 233 -22.79 3.41 -3.26
CA GLY A 233 -23.50 2.25 -2.72
C GLY A 233 -24.57 2.66 -1.72
N LEU A 234 -24.21 3.49 -0.73
CA LEU A 234 -25.16 3.95 0.29
C LEU A 234 -26.25 4.86 -0.29
N ALA A 235 -25.92 5.67 -1.30
CA ALA A 235 -26.91 6.49 -1.99
C ALA A 235 -27.92 5.64 -2.77
N ARG A 236 -27.48 4.54 -3.39
CA ARG A 236 -28.36 3.55 -4.02
C ARG A 236 -29.26 2.86 -3.01
N GLU A 237 -28.69 2.39 -1.90
CA GLU A 237 -29.47 1.75 -0.81
C GLU A 237 -30.53 2.69 -0.23
N ARG A 238 -30.19 3.95 0.05
CA ARG A 238 -31.15 4.94 0.55
C ARG A 238 -32.29 5.20 -0.43
N ARG A 239 -31.98 5.32 -1.70
CA ARG A 239 -33.01 5.48 -2.75
C ARG A 239 -33.91 4.27 -2.81
N PHE A 240 -33.35 3.06 -2.82
CA PHE A 240 -34.10 1.81 -2.81
C PHE A 240 -35.09 1.73 -1.62
N VAL A 241 -34.63 2.03 -0.39
CA VAL A 241 -35.48 2.02 0.80
C VAL A 241 -36.60 3.07 0.72
N ALA A 242 -36.28 4.27 0.21
CA ALA A 242 -37.29 5.33 0.05
C ALA A 242 -38.35 4.95 -0.95
N ASP A 243 -37.97 4.44 -2.13
CA ASP A 243 -38.85 4.05 -3.20
C ASP A 243 -39.70 2.83 -2.80
N ALA A 244 -39.10 1.80 -2.18
CA ALA A 244 -39.83 0.65 -1.62
C ALA A 244 -40.87 1.10 -0.60
N SER A 245 -40.53 2.05 0.27
CA SER A 245 -41.46 2.57 1.28
C SER A 245 -42.67 3.29 0.62
N HIS A 246 -42.44 4.00 -0.46
CA HIS A 246 -43.51 4.66 -1.23
C HIS A 246 -44.43 3.65 -1.91
N GLU A 247 -43.88 2.64 -2.58
CA GLU A 247 -44.64 1.64 -3.32
C GLU A 247 -45.42 0.68 -2.41
N LEU A 248 -44.95 0.43 -1.18
CA LEU A 248 -45.71 -0.34 -0.18
C LEU A 248 -46.80 0.48 0.51
N ARG A 249 -46.57 1.79 0.72
CA ARG A 249 -47.53 2.64 1.46
C ARG A 249 -48.84 2.84 0.69
N THR A 250 -48.77 2.97 -0.64
CA THR A 250 -49.93 3.26 -1.51
C THR A 250 -50.97 2.14 -1.45
N PRO A 251 -50.68 0.85 -1.75
CA PRO A 251 -51.66 -0.22 -1.66
C PRO A 251 -52.15 -0.44 -0.21
N LEU A 252 -51.26 -0.30 0.78
CA LEU A 252 -51.65 -0.42 2.18
C LEU A 252 -52.68 0.64 2.58
N ALA A 253 -52.54 1.87 2.12
CA ALA A 253 -53.50 2.94 2.36
C ALA A 253 -54.84 2.68 1.66
N LEU A 254 -54.82 2.11 0.44
CA LEU A 254 -56.03 1.72 -0.28
C LEU A 254 -56.79 0.60 0.44
N ILE A 255 -56.11 -0.49 0.77
CA ILE A 255 -56.69 -1.60 1.57
C ILE A 255 -57.35 -1.07 2.86
N LYS A 256 -56.63 -0.23 3.60
CA LYS A 256 -57.15 0.36 4.83
C LYS A 256 -58.41 1.18 4.58
N THR A 257 -58.38 2.01 3.53
CA THR A 257 -59.55 2.88 3.21
C THR A 257 -60.74 2.06 2.77
N GLU A 258 -60.55 1.02 1.96
CA GLU A 258 -61.62 0.12 1.54
C GLU A 258 -62.25 -0.63 2.71
N LEU A 259 -61.43 -1.17 3.60
CA LEU A 259 -61.90 -1.86 4.79
C LEU A 259 -62.61 -0.89 5.78
N GLU A 260 -62.08 0.33 5.97
CA GLU A 260 -62.75 1.36 6.78
C GLU A 260 -64.11 1.77 6.19
N LEU A 261 -64.20 1.93 4.88
CA LEU A 261 -65.44 2.21 4.20
C LEU A 261 -66.43 1.05 4.30
N ALA A 262 -65.96 -0.20 4.19
CA ALA A 262 -66.79 -1.39 4.35
C ALA A 262 -67.42 -1.47 5.76
N LEU A 263 -66.71 -1.01 6.79
CA LEU A 263 -67.15 -1.04 8.18
C LEU A 263 -68.08 0.11 8.58
N ARG A 264 -68.03 1.28 7.86
CA ARG A 264 -68.77 2.51 8.25
C ARG A 264 -70.20 2.61 7.75
N ARG A 265 -70.60 1.84 6.71
CA ARG A 265 -71.95 1.91 6.13
C ARG A 265 -72.65 0.58 6.17
N SER A 266 -73.97 0.59 6.37
CA SER A 266 -74.82 -0.57 6.13
C SER A 266 -74.83 -0.87 4.64
N ARG A 267 -74.23 -1.98 4.24
CA ARG A 267 -74.07 -2.40 2.83
C ARG A 267 -74.83 -3.70 2.56
N SER A 268 -75.15 -3.96 1.29
CA SER A 268 -75.63 -5.28 0.92
C SER A 268 -74.51 -6.32 1.04
N THR A 269 -74.86 -7.56 1.04
CA THR A 269 -73.93 -8.71 1.13
C THR A 269 -72.99 -8.68 -0.08
N GLU A 270 -73.50 -8.34 -1.27
CA GLU A 270 -72.80 -8.26 -2.53
C GLU A 270 -71.73 -7.13 -2.49
N GLU A 271 -72.06 -5.94 -1.92
CA GLU A 271 -71.14 -4.83 -1.75
C GLU A 271 -70.02 -5.17 -0.76
N LEU A 272 -70.34 -5.95 0.29
CA LEU A 272 -69.33 -6.39 1.28
C LEU A 272 -68.40 -7.43 0.67
N GLU A 273 -68.94 -8.38 -0.11
CA GLU A 273 -68.12 -9.36 -0.83
C GLU A 273 -67.21 -8.69 -1.88
N ALA A 274 -67.68 -7.68 -2.59
CA ALA A 274 -66.88 -6.92 -3.54
C ALA A 274 -65.72 -6.18 -2.84
N ALA A 275 -65.99 -5.55 -1.67
CA ALA A 275 -64.93 -4.88 -0.89
C ALA A 275 -63.88 -5.87 -0.32
N ILE A 276 -64.33 -7.03 0.15
CA ILE A 276 -63.41 -8.07 0.64
C ILE A 276 -62.55 -8.61 -0.52
N ARG A 277 -63.16 -8.81 -1.71
CA ARG A 277 -62.45 -9.27 -2.90
C ARG A 277 -61.39 -8.24 -3.35
N GLY A 278 -61.73 -6.95 -3.39
CA GLY A 278 -60.80 -5.88 -3.71
C GLY A 278 -59.63 -5.84 -2.70
N ALA A 279 -59.91 -5.92 -1.38
CA ALA A 279 -58.88 -5.96 -0.36
C ALA A 279 -57.96 -7.19 -0.47
N ALA A 280 -58.52 -8.34 -0.89
CA ALA A 280 -57.75 -9.56 -1.15
C ALA A 280 -56.81 -9.39 -2.36
N GLU A 281 -57.32 -8.83 -3.47
CA GLU A 281 -56.55 -8.54 -4.68
C GLU A 281 -55.38 -7.57 -4.37
N ASP A 282 -55.63 -6.50 -3.61
CA ASP A 282 -54.59 -5.56 -3.19
C ASP A 282 -53.55 -6.19 -2.23
N THR A 283 -53.99 -7.14 -1.38
CA THR A 283 -53.08 -7.90 -0.50
C THR A 283 -52.16 -8.81 -1.31
N GLU A 284 -52.66 -9.46 -2.36
CA GLU A 284 -51.88 -10.28 -3.28
C GLU A 284 -50.87 -9.41 -4.07
N ARG A 285 -51.30 -8.21 -4.51
CA ARG A 285 -50.42 -7.24 -5.13
C ARG A 285 -49.29 -6.80 -4.19
N LEU A 286 -49.60 -6.50 -2.93
CA LEU A 286 -48.60 -6.13 -1.93
C LEU A 286 -47.60 -7.29 -1.70
N SER A 287 -48.08 -8.54 -1.65
CA SER A 287 -47.22 -9.72 -1.50
C SER A 287 -46.26 -9.87 -2.71
N ARG A 288 -46.74 -9.62 -3.93
CA ARG A 288 -45.88 -9.62 -5.11
C ARG A 288 -44.80 -8.55 -5.03
N ILE A 289 -45.16 -7.31 -4.72
CA ILE A 289 -44.21 -6.21 -4.55
C ILE A 289 -43.14 -6.56 -3.49
N ALA A 290 -43.54 -7.13 -2.36
CA ALA A 290 -42.60 -7.55 -1.30
C ALA A 290 -41.62 -8.63 -1.77
N ASN A 291 -42.10 -9.64 -2.51
CA ASN A 291 -41.26 -10.69 -3.08
C ASN A 291 -40.29 -10.13 -4.14
N ASP A 292 -40.75 -9.20 -4.98
CA ASP A 292 -39.96 -8.52 -5.97
C ASP A 292 -38.82 -7.70 -5.33
N LEU A 293 -39.13 -6.97 -4.27
CA LEU A 293 -38.11 -6.23 -3.50
C LEU A 293 -37.10 -7.16 -2.85
N LEU A 294 -37.54 -8.33 -2.31
CA LEU A 294 -36.62 -9.31 -1.76
C LEU A 294 -35.71 -9.92 -2.82
N LEU A 295 -36.21 -10.19 -4.01
CA LEU A 295 -35.39 -10.67 -5.14
C LEU A 295 -34.32 -9.65 -5.52
N LEU A 296 -34.72 -8.38 -5.70
CA LEU A 296 -33.80 -7.28 -6.00
C LEU A 296 -32.72 -7.09 -4.93
N ALA A 297 -33.11 -7.16 -3.64
CA ALA A 297 -32.17 -7.05 -2.52
C ALA A 297 -31.15 -8.22 -2.47
N ARG A 298 -31.58 -9.43 -2.82
CA ARG A 298 -30.69 -10.61 -2.93
C ARG A 298 -29.72 -10.49 -4.11
N ALA A 299 -30.19 -9.98 -5.22
CA ALA A 299 -29.38 -9.77 -6.42
C ALA A 299 -28.25 -8.76 -6.17
N GLU A 300 -28.52 -7.67 -5.47
CA GLU A 300 -27.48 -6.69 -5.07
C GLU A 300 -26.36 -7.30 -4.22
N GLN A 301 -26.68 -8.36 -3.47
CA GLN A 301 -25.70 -9.10 -2.69
C GLN A 301 -24.99 -10.21 -3.48
N GLY A 302 -25.29 -10.35 -4.79
CA GLY A 302 -24.79 -11.45 -5.62
C GLY A 302 -25.28 -12.84 -5.13
N ARG A 303 -26.45 -12.91 -4.49
CA ARG A 303 -26.95 -14.09 -3.78
C ARG A 303 -28.29 -14.58 -4.29
N VAL A 304 -28.62 -14.42 -5.56
CA VAL A 304 -29.80 -15.08 -6.12
C VAL A 304 -29.51 -16.57 -6.26
N PRO A 305 -30.07 -17.42 -5.41
CA PRO A 305 -29.82 -18.85 -5.51
C PRO A 305 -30.60 -19.39 -6.73
N LEU A 306 -29.88 -19.78 -7.77
CA LEU A 306 -30.47 -20.45 -8.93
C LEU A 306 -30.57 -21.94 -8.71
N ARG A 307 -31.74 -22.49 -9.01
CA ARG A 307 -31.99 -23.93 -9.16
C ARG A 307 -32.10 -24.26 -10.62
N SER A 308 -30.97 -24.27 -11.32
CA SER A 308 -30.95 -24.57 -12.74
C SER A 308 -31.32 -26.03 -13.00
N GLU A 309 -32.33 -26.21 -13.81
CA GLU A 309 -32.82 -27.50 -14.30
C GLU A 309 -33.11 -27.42 -15.81
N PRO A 310 -33.15 -28.53 -16.54
CA PRO A 310 -33.62 -28.53 -17.92
C PRO A 310 -35.10 -28.14 -17.98
N VAL A 311 -35.40 -27.01 -18.61
CA VAL A 311 -36.76 -26.44 -18.70
C VAL A 311 -37.17 -26.40 -20.17
N ASP A 312 -38.32 -26.99 -20.50
CA ASP A 312 -38.94 -26.83 -21.83
C ASP A 312 -39.63 -25.46 -21.88
N VAL A 313 -39.21 -24.65 -22.84
CA VAL A 313 -39.69 -23.28 -23.03
C VAL A 313 -41.15 -23.26 -23.44
N ALA A 314 -41.61 -24.27 -24.22
CA ALA A 314 -43.03 -24.38 -24.61
C ALA A 314 -43.93 -24.55 -23.40
N ASP A 315 -43.54 -25.39 -22.43
CA ASP A 315 -44.31 -25.59 -21.19
C ASP A 315 -44.39 -24.32 -20.32
N VAL A 316 -43.29 -23.53 -20.30
CA VAL A 316 -43.26 -22.25 -19.57
C VAL A 316 -44.16 -21.21 -20.26
N PHE A 317 -44.10 -21.13 -21.58
CA PHE A 317 -44.93 -20.22 -22.36
C PHE A 317 -46.43 -20.55 -22.17
N GLU A 318 -46.79 -21.85 -22.18
CA GLU A 318 -48.17 -22.29 -21.94
C GLU A 318 -48.62 -21.96 -20.50
N THR A 319 -47.76 -22.18 -19.51
CA THR A 319 -48.02 -21.86 -18.10
C THR A 319 -48.29 -20.37 -17.93
N VAL A 320 -47.40 -19.51 -18.49
CA VAL A 320 -47.51 -18.06 -18.38
C VAL A 320 -48.74 -17.57 -19.16
N ALA A 321 -48.94 -18.01 -20.38
CA ALA A 321 -50.12 -17.64 -21.19
C ALA A 321 -51.42 -18.04 -20.50
N GLY A 322 -51.46 -19.23 -19.87
CA GLY A 322 -52.58 -19.71 -19.07
C GLY A 322 -53.00 -18.78 -17.96
N ARG A 323 -52.02 -18.14 -17.28
CA ARG A 323 -52.28 -17.16 -16.20
C ARG A 323 -52.93 -15.89 -16.69
N PHE A 324 -52.69 -15.49 -17.95
CA PHE A 324 -53.21 -14.25 -18.52
C PHE A 324 -54.43 -14.44 -19.46
N ARG A 325 -54.87 -15.67 -19.70
CA ARG A 325 -56.04 -15.94 -20.60
C ARG A 325 -57.30 -15.21 -20.16
N SER A 326 -57.65 -15.28 -18.87
CA SER A 326 -58.87 -14.60 -18.36
C SER A 326 -58.79 -13.07 -18.58
N ARG A 327 -57.58 -12.48 -18.43
CA ARG A 327 -57.35 -11.06 -18.66
C ARG A 327 -57.43 -10.74 -20.17
N ALA A 328 -56.82 -11.57 -21.00
CA ALA A 328 -56.88 -11.44 -22.46
C ALA A 328 -58.33 -11.45 -22.96
N ASP A 329 -59.15 -12.38 -22.48
CA ASP A 329 -60.58 -12.51 -22.81
C ASP A 329 -61.37 -11.27 -22.33
N SER A 330 -61.13 -10.81 -21.09
CA SER A 330 -61.83 -9.64 -20.55
C SER A 330 -61.48 -8.32 -21.31
N GLU A 331 -60.18 -8.16 -21.69
CA GLU A 331 -59.72 -7.02 -22.46
C GLU A 331 -59.90 -7.17 -23.97
N ARG A 332 -60.45 -8.32 -24.45
CA ARG A 332 -60.62 -8.69 -25.85
C ARG A 332 -59.32 -8.55 -26.67
N ARG A 333 -58.25 -9.01 -26.10
CA ARG A 333 -56.93 -9.03 -26.72
C ARG A 333 -56.55 -10.47 -27.07
N ASP A 334 -55.86 -10.63 -28.19
CA ASP A 334 -55.35 -11.93 -28.60
C ASP A 334 -54.03 -12.23 -27.90
N LEU A 335 -53.92 -13.40 -27.24
CA LEU A 335 -52.69 -13.85 -26.60
C LEU A 335 -52.26 -15.17 -27.26
N SER A 336 -51.07 -15.15 -27.87
CA SER A 336 -50.48 -16.32 -28.52
C SER A 336 -49.14 -16.69 -27.88
N ALA A 337 -48.91 -18.00 -27.75
CA ALA A 337 -47.68 -18.56 -27.26
C ALA A 337 -47.18 -19.62 -28.26
N ALA A 338 -46.07 -19.41 -28.90
CA ALA A 338 -45.51 -20.31 -29.91
C ALA A 338 -43.98 -20.44 -29.71
N ALA A 339 -43.53 -21.58 -29.26
CA ALA A 339 -42.12 -21.94 -29.32
C ALA A 339 -41.84 -22.60 -30.66
N SER A 340 -40.77 -22.16 -31.35
CA SER A 340 -40.50 -22.58 -32.75
C SER A 340 -40.07 -24.03 -32.94
N ASP A 341 -39.58 -24.75 -31.91
CA ASP A 341 -39.18 -26.16 -31.88
C ASP A 341 -39.04 -26.59 -30.41
N PRO A 342 -38.99 -27.87 -30.08
CA PRO A 342 -38.72 -28.25 -28.71
C PRO A 342 -37.40 -27.66 -28.24
N LEU A 343 -37.53 -26.59 -27.44
CA LEU A 343 -36.41 -25.81 -26.93
C LEU A 343 -36.27 -26.05 -25.44
N VAL A 344 -35.20 -26.71 -25.05
CA VAL A 344 -34.85 -26.95 -23.64
C VAL A 344 -33.68 -26.04 -23.24
N VAL A 345 -33.87 -25.29 -22.17
CA VAL A 345 -32.87 -24.37 -21.64
C VAL A 345 -32.53 -24.74 -20.18
N SER A 346 -31.29 -24.49 -19.75
CA SER A 346 -30.93 -24.64 -18.34
C SER A 346 -31.30 -23.39 -17.57
N ALA A 347 -32.33 -23.47 -16.74
CA ALA A 347 -32.90 -22.31 -16.03
C ALA A 347 -33.51 -22.71 -14.68
N ASP A 348 -33.68 -21.71 -13.81
CA ASP A 348 -34.62 -21.83 -12.70
C ASP A 348 -36.03 -21.57 -13.25
N ARG A 349 -36.84 -22.64 -13.30
CA ARG A 349 -38.19 -22.59 -13.90
C ARG A 349 -39.03 -21.48 -13.29
N SER A 350 -39.01 -21.33 -11.94
CA SER A 350 -39.84 -20.34 -11.26
C SER A 350 -39.47 -18.90 -11.57
N LEU A 351 -38.16 -18.64 -11.65
CA LEU A 351 -37.64 -17.31 -12.03
C LEU A 351 -37.88 -17.01 -13.50
N LEU A 352 -37.75 -18.00 -14.40
CA LEU A 352 -38.05 -17.81 -15.81
C LEU A 352 -39.56 -17.53 -16.02
N GLU A 353 -40.44 -18.25 -15.35
CA GLU A 353 -41.88 -17.97 -15.37
C GLU A 353 -42.20 -16.57 -14.83
N GLN A 354 -41.50 -16.12 -13.76
CA GLN A 354 -41.63 -14.76 -13.21
C GLN A 354 -41.19 -13.69 -14.20
N ALA A 355 -40.04 -13.88 -14.86
CA ALA A 355 -39.54 -12.93 -15.85
C ALA A 355 -40.52 -12.78 -17.03
N LEU A 356 -40.96 -13.89 -17.63
CA LEU A 356 -41.92 -13.90 -18.71
C LEU A 356 -43.27 -13.33 -18.30
N ALA A 357 -43.76 -13.64 -17.09
CA ALA A 357 -45.02 -13.07 -16.56
C ALA A 357 -44.93 -11.55 -16.41
N ASN A 358 -43.77 -11.01 -15.95
CA ASN A 358 -43.56 -9.57 -15.87
C ASN A 358 -43.52 -8.91 -17.26
N MET A 359 -42.93 -9.58 -18.26
CA MET A 359 -42.92 -9.07 -19.64
C MET A 359 -44.35 -9.06 -20.22
N VAL A 360 -45.11 -10.10 -20.00
CA VAL A 360 -46.52 -10.21 -20.45
C VAL A 360 -47.40 -9.18 -19.73
N ASP A 361 -47.25 -9.04 -18.38
CA ASP A 361 -47.98 -8.02 -17.61
C ASP A 361 -47.71 -6.59 -18.14
N ASN A 362 -46.45 -6.30 -18.47
CA ASN A 362 -46.05 -5.04 -19.08
C ASN A 362 -46.72 -4.83 -20.43
N ALA A 363 -46.78 -5.86 -21.28
CA ALA A 363 -47.47 -5.80 -22.59
C ALA A 363 -48.98 -5.60 -22.43
N PHE A 364 -49.63 -6.15 -21.44
CA PHE A 364 -51.05 -5.93 -21.14
C PHE A 364 -51.29 -4.53 -20.55
N THR A 365 -50.44 -4.06 -19.66
CA THR A 365 -50.66 -2.80 -18.93
C THR A 365 -50.32 -1.56 -19.78
N HIS A 366 -49.26 -1.64 -20.60
CA HIS A 366 -48.76 -0.49 -21.35
C HIS A 366 -48.87 -0.63 -22.87
N GLY A 367 -48.97 -1.85 -23.37
CA GLY A 367 -49.18 -2.17 -24.78
C GLY A 367 -50.62 -2.17 -25.20
N ALA A 368 -50.86 -2.49 -26.47
CA ALA A 368 -52.21 -2.68 -27.03
C ALA A 368 -52.19 -3.83 -28.08
N GLY A 369 -53.37 -4.18 -28.60
CA GLY A 369 -53.52 -5.21 -29.63
C GLY A 369 -53.11 -6.60 -29.16
N ARG A 370 -52.55 -7.41 -30.03
CA ARG A 370 -52.11 -8.77 -29.78
C ARG A 370 -50.87 -8.76 -28.83
N VAL A 371 -50.77 -9.78 -27.96
CA VAL A 371 -49.58 -10.09 -27.21
C VAL A 371 -49.07 -11.48 -27.63
N SER A 372 -47.81 -11.56 -28.04
CA SER A 372 -47.23 -12.84 -28.50
C SER A 372 -45.92 -13.16 -27.80
N LEU A 373 -45.85 -14.42 -27.31
CA LEU A 373 -44.65 -15.04 -26.81
C LEU A 373 -44.04 -15.87 -27.95
N THR A 374 -42.81 -15.58 -28.34
CA THR A 374 -42.13 -16.29 -29.45
C THR A 374 -40.67 -16.58 -29.09
N THR A 375 -40.10 -17.54 -29.79
CA THR A 375 -38.65 -17.83 -29.70
C THR A 375 -38.01 -17.49 -31.04
N GLU A 376 -36.85 -16.82 -31.02
CA GLU A 376 -36.01 -16.59 -32.17
C GLU A 376 -34.62 -17.15 -31.98
N GLN A 377 -34.00 -17.67 -33.03
CA GLN A 377 -32.59 -17.99 -33.04
C GLN A 377 -31.84 -16.94 -33.86
N ARG A 378 -30.94 -16.21 -33.19
CA ARG A 378 -30.19 -15.14 -33.81
C ARG A 378 -28.72 -15.26 -33.49
N ASN A 379 -27.85 -15.35 -34.50
CA ASN A 379 -26.39 -15.40 -34.34
C ASN A 379 -25.87 -16.51 -33.38
N GLY A 380 -26.60 -17.64 -33.26
CA GLY A 380 -26.25 -18.76 -32.40
C GLY A 380 -26.69 -18.60 -30.94
N SER A 381 -27.39 -17.53 -30.58
CA SER A 381 -28.09 -17.36 -29.31
C SER A 381 -29.59 -17.59 -29.50
N THR A 382 -30.24 -18.09 -28.48
CA THR A 382 -31.69 -18.23 -28.45
C THR A 382 -32.28 -17.02 -27.73
N GLU A 383 -33.32 -16.44 -28.29
CA GLU A 383 -33.99 -15.26 -27.72
C GLU A 383 -35.45 -15.63 -27.42
N LEU A 384 -35.95 -15.23 -26.23
CA LEU A 384 -37.33 -15.39 -25.82
C LEU A 384 -38.00 -14.02 -25.84
N HIS A 385 -38.90 -13.83 -26.74
CA HIS A 385 -39.56 -12.52 -27.04
C HIS A 385 -40.97 -12.45 -26.49
N VAL A 386 -41.35 -11.28 -25.96
CA VAL A 386 -42.75 -10.86 -25.73
C VAL A 386 -42.98 -9.56 -26.49
N LEU A 387 -43.89 -9.66 -27.48
CA LEU A 387 -44.24 -8.55 -28.35
C LEU A 387 -45.67 -8.08 -28.08
N ASP A 388 -45.92 -6.78 -28.18
CA ASP A 388 -47.24 -6.16 -28.24
C ASP A 388 -47.38 -5.24 -29.46
N GLU A 389 -48.59 -4.79 -29.76
CA GLU A 389 -48.92 -3.92 -30.87
C GLU A 389 -49.29 -2.48 -30.42
N GLY A 390 -48.77 -2.05 -29.26
CA GLY A 390 -49.02 -0.73 -28.69
C GLY A 390 -48.28 0.42 -29.39
N LYS A 391 -48.12 1.51 -28.66
CA LYS A 391 -47.41 2.71 -29.17
C LYS A 391 -45.89 2.62 -29.10
N GLY A 392 -45.37 1.59 -28.47
CA GLY A 392 -43.96 1.46 -28.15
C GLY A 392 -43.50 2.32 -26.95
N PHE A 393 -42.25 2.17 -26.57
CA PHE A 393 -41.63 3.00 -25.57
C PHE A 393 -41.29 4.40 -26.12
N PRO A 394 -41.44 5.48 -25.32
CA PRO A 394 -40.83 6.76 -25.65
C PRO A 394 -39.32 6.61 -25.86
N ALA A 395 -38.76 7.33 -26.83
CA ALA A 395 -37.33 7.19 -27.18
C ALA A 395 -36.40 7.44 -26.00
N ASP A 396 -36.73 8.45 -25.17
CA ASP A 396 -35.94 8.79 -23.98
C ASP A 396 -36.08 7.76 -22.84
N PHE A 397 -37.16 6.96 -22.85
CA PHE A 397 -37.42 5.96 -21.83
C PHE A 397 -36.70 4.64 -22.08
N LEU A 398 -36.44 4.30 -23.33
CA LEU A 398 -35.88 2.99 -23.70
C LEU A 398 -34.57 2.68 -23.00
N HIS A 399 -33.73 3.69 -22.81
CA HIS A 399 -32.43 3.55 -22.06
C HIS A 399 -32.61 3.33 -20.56
N HIS A 400 -33.77 3.64 -20.01
CA HIS A 400 -34.10 3.54 -18.60
C HIS A 400 -35.20 2.50 -18.32
N ALA A 401 -35.56 1.70 -19.32
CA ALA A 401 -36.70 0.78 -19.25
C ALA A 401 -36.51 -0.29 -18.15
N PHE A 402 -35.28 -0.71 -17.89
CA PHE A 402 -34.94 -1.71 -16.90
C PHE A 402 -34.52 -1.10 -15.54
N GLU A 403 -34.44 0.24 -15.44
CA GLU A 403 -34.18 0.88 -14.16
C GLU A 403 -35.36 0.68 -13.19
N ARG A 404 -35.04 0.46 -11.93
CA ARG A 404 -36.02 0.27 -10.85
C ARG A 404 -36.91 1.49 -10.72
N PHE A 405 -38.22 1.28 -10.54
CA PHE A 405 -39.23 2.33 -10.41
C PHE A 405 -39.30 3.29 -11.59
N SER A 406 -38.73 2.91 -12.74
CA SER A 406 -38.80 3.68 -13.98
C SER A 406 -40.20 3.59 -14.62
N ARG A 407 -40.77 4.71 -14.98
CA ARG A 407 -42.10 4.81 -15.63
C ARG A 407 -42.05 5.81 -16.80
N ALA A 408 -42.59 5.41 -17.94
CA ALA A 408 -42.64 6.27 -19.12
C ALA A 408 -43.54 7.51 -18.97
N GLN A 409 -44.55 7.43 -18.11
CA GLN A 409 -45.43 8.56 -17.75
C GLN A 409 -45.80 8.49 -16.26
N LYS A 410 -45.86 9.65 -15.59
CA LYS A 410 -46.28 9.80 -14.19
C LYS A 410 -47.80 9.67 -13.98
N THR A 411 -48.54 9.13 -14.93
CA THR A 411 -49.98 8.95 -14.84
C THR A 411 -50.32 7.71 -13.99
N THR A 412 -51.49 7.75 -13.35
CA THR A 412 -52.08 6.83 -12.39
C THR A 412 -52.32 5.39 -12.91
N ALA A 413 -51.64 4.95 -13.96
CA ALA A 413 -51.75 3.59 -14.47
C ALA A 413 -50.96 2.60 -13.62
N ASP A 414 -51.58 1.50 -13.32
CA ASP A 414 -51.26 0.42 -12.43
C ASP A 414 -49.90 -0.28 -12.72
N GLY A 415 -48.79 0.23 -12.23
CA GLY A 415 -47.52 -0.49 -12.32
C GLY A 415 -46.53 -0.03 -11.26
N SER A 416 -45.82 -0.94 -10.59
CA SER A 416 -44.79 -0.60 -9.59
C SER A 416 -43.50 -0.05 -10.20
N GLY A 417 -43.33 -0.15 -11.55
CA GLY A 417 -42.05 0.14 -12.19
C GLY A 417 -40.92 -0.84 -11.82
N LEU A 418 -41.26 -1.99 -11.24
CA LEU A 418 -40.29 -3.02 -10.87
C LEU A 418 -40.23 -4.17 -11.89
N GLY A 419 -41.27 -4.35 -12.71
CA GLY A 419 -41.41 -5.53 -13.57
C GLY A 419 -40.22 -5.77 -14.49
N LEU A 420 -39.79 -4.76 -15.28
CA LEU A 420 -38.65 -4.91 -16.18
C LEU A 420 -37.32 -4.97 -15.44
N ALA A 421 -37.17 -4.29 -14.30
CA ALA A 421 -35.97 -4.42 -13.45
C ALA A 421 -35.81 -5.85 -12.88
N ILE A 422 -36.92 -6.53 -12.61
CA ILE A 422 -36.92 -7.94 -12.21
C ILE A 422 -36.52 -8.82 -13.38
N VAL A 423 -37.00 -8.54 -14.59
CA VAL A 423 -36.60 -9.26 -15.81
C VAL A 423 -35.08 -9.18 -16.01
N GLU A 424 -34.51 -7.99 -15.90
CA GLU A 424 -33.04 -7.79 -15.98
C GLU A 424 -32.31 -8.55 -14.87
N THR A 425 -32.77 -8.43 -13.63
CA THR A 425 -32.19 -9.13 -12.48
C THR A 425 -32.19 -10.66 -12.64
N ILE A 426 -33.27 -11.22 -13.16
CA ILE A 426 -33.39 -12.66 -13.43
C ILE A 426 -32.48 -13.05 -14.59
N ALA A 427 -32.42 -12.25 -15.65
CA ALA A 427 -31.52 -12.47 -16.77
C ALA A 427 -30.04 -12.48 -16.29
N GLU A 428 -29.60 -11.45 -15.60
CA GLU A 428 -28.24 -11.36 -15.03
C GLU A 428 -27.89 -12.55 -14.13
N ALA A 429 -28.83 -12.99 -13.29
CA ALA A 429 -28.64 -14.14 -12.41
C ALA A 429 -28.39 -15.43 -13.20
N HIS A 430 -29.01 -15.58 -14.39
CA HIS A 430 -28.81 -16.72 -15.29
C HIS A 430 -27.61 -16.54 -16.25
N GLY A 431 -26.92 -15.40 -16.23
CA GLY A 431 -25.89 -15.07 -17.20
C GLY A 431 -26.46 -14.70 -18.59
N TRP A 432 -27.72 -14.30 -18.65
CA TRP A 432 -28.43 -13.86 -19.83
C TRP A 432 -28.49 -12.33 -19.88
N GLU A 433 -29.01 -11.80 -21.01
CA GLU A 433 -29.19 -10.37 -21.20
C GLU A 433 -30.67 -10.06 -21.49
N ALA A 434 -31.24 -9.11 -20.72
CA ALA A 434 -32.58 -8.57 -21.03
C ALA A 434 -32.47 -7.37 -21.96
N ARG A 435 -33.29 -7.33 -23.00
CA ARG A 435 -33.30 -6.26 -24.00
C ARG A 435 -34.71 -5.81 -24.32
N ALA A 436 -34.82 -4.56 -24.75
CA ALA A 436 -36.10 -3.98 -25.20
C ALA A 436 -35.90 -3.11 -26.42
N ALA A 437 -36.88 -3.11 -27.35
CA ALA A 437 -36.91 -2.26 -28.50
C ALA A 437 -38.35 -1.92 -28.89
N ASN A 438 -38.53 -0.90 -29.74
CA ASN A 438 -39.79 -0.69 -30.40
C ASN A 438 -39.86 -1.57 -31.66
N ALA A 439 -40.96 -2.31 -31.82
CA ALA A 439 -41.15 -3.19 -32.97
C ALA A 439 -41.35 -2.38 -34.26
N PRO A 440 -40.82 -2.84 -35.42
CA PRO A 440 -40.91 -2.10 -36.69
C PRO A 440 -42.35 -1.82 -37.14
N GLY A 441 -43.33 -2.61 -36.70
CA GLY A 441 -44.75 -2.45 -37.01
C GLY A 441 -45.55 -1.63 -36.02
N GLY A 442 -44.91 -1.06 -35.00
CA GLY A 442 -45.51 -0.49 -33.80
C GLY A 442 -45.54 -1.49 -32.65
N GLY A 443 -45.60 -1.00 -31.41
CA GLY A 443 -45.57 -1.82 -30.19
C GLY A 443 -44.17 -1.96 -29.60
N THR A 444 -44.08 -2.79 -28.55
CA THR A 444 -42.82 -3.11 -27.88
C THR A 444 -42.42 -4.55 -28.13
N ASP A 445 -41.13 -4.77 -28.18
CA ASP A 445 -40.49 -6.06 -28.14
C ASP A 445 -39.51 -6.09 -26.96
N VAL A 446 -39.80 -6.94 -25.99
CA VAL A 446 -38.95 -7.20 -24.85
C VAL A 446 -38.49 -8.64 -24.90
N TRP A 447 -37.19 -8.90 -24.79
CA TRP A 447 -36.68 -10.28 -24.88
C TRP A 447 -35.54 -10.58 -23.94
N LEU A 448 -35.40 -11.87 -23.66
CA LEU A 448 -34.27 -12.47 -22.97
C LEU A 448 -33.33 -13.13 -23.99
N ALA A 449 -32.12 -12.66 -24.11
CA ALA A 449 -31.07 -13.27 -24.94
C ALA A 449 -30.29 -14.29 -24.10
N LEU A 450 -30.51 -15.57 -24.40
CA LEU A 450 -29.91 -16.67 -23.68
C LEU A 450 -28.52 -16.94 -24.25
N THR A 451 -27.49 -16.76 -23.44
CA THR A 451 -26.12 -17.13 -23.81
C THR A 451 -25.98 -18.65 -23.72
N VAL A 452 -25.79 -19.33 -24.84
CA VAL A 452 -25.48 -20.77 -24.82
C VAL A 452 -24.02 -20.88 -24.43
N GLU A 453 -23.73 -21.35 -23.21
CA GLU A 453 -22.39 -21.85 -22.89
C GLU A 453 -22.07 -22.99 -23.85
N ARG A 454 -21.00 -22.83 -24.64
CA ARG A 454 -20.48 -23.86 -25.52
C ARG A 454 -19.63 -24.85 -24.76
#